data_360a78fb669b87bc991c12ebf729d0a3
#
_entry.id   360a78fb669b87bc991c12ebf729d0a3
#
_cell.length_a   1.000
_cell.length_b   1.000
_cell.length_c   1.000
_cell.angle_alpha   90.00
_cell.angle_beta   90.00
_cell.angle_gamma   90.00
#
_symmetry.space_group_name_H-M   'P 1'
#
loop_
_entity.id
_entity.type
_entity.pdbx_description
1 polymer ?
#
loop_
_entity_poly.entity_id
_entity_poly.type
_entity_poly.pdbx_seq_one_letter_code
_entity_poly.pdbx_strand_id
1 'polypeptide(L)'
;MSLERRDTKRQQVEFVLQEYSKLGEKFKSAPKISLKLISQTPTGELIGAESVASSTAIQCYAPGIAFLKNRHDDKSLEIAKSTLDAGHHTTRLHVNYTFQIVGVTRSITHDIFHATPFYNSEQQSQRYVEAKDGNYLMPKDLTLDQSQFFESACDFANKAYFEMQILLKPAVEKRVKEMNPIGGWKVKSTKERLESKVQKITQEIARYVLPIGQHTNYFHTISELQLLRLFRASKMPNFTSEAKYVVSEMINSVKEFDPSILNELDKPIVDLGEPEAIVNNNDDFDNFLDGKLSRLISQPETDLFKQRIVYDAKLLADGYDVGMFDPKTSKLRNTFLKFASKLSHAGDSQRQRHRRTVSNVFDISQEYNGKHDFMIPLVIRQDAKTKPIYEQIMYKMFENVDIALAMDIPKEYVTLLIPNAMNIRVIEGGDLFDWIHRWKQRLCYLAQEEIFFVSLDQVKDLEKVIPEIKPMLMAPCGIRKAVGISPRCPEGGRWCGQPVYNWQLDEYEKHRLI
;
A
#
# COMPACT_ATOMS: atom_id res chain seq x y z
N MET A 1 -16.00 -10.57 -36.81
CA MET A 1 -16.87 -11.15 -35.76
C MET A 1 -18.25 -10.56 -36.00
N SER A 2 -19.32 -11.38 -36.11
CA SER A 2 -20.66 -10.86 -36.41
C SER A 2 -21.18 -9.98 -35.27
N LEU A 3 -22.04 -9.00 -35.58
CA LEU A 3 -22.68 -8.13 -34.59
C LEU A 3 -23.38 -8.94 -33.49
N GLU A 4 -24.08 -10.02 -33.83
CA GLU A 4 -24.71 -10.92 -32.87
C GLU A 4 -23.75 -11.53 -31.84
N ARG A 5 -22.51 -11.87 -32.22
CA ARG A 5 -21.50 -12.36 -31.26
C ARG A 5 -20.99 -11.26 -30.33
N ARG A 6 -20.95 -10.01 -30.80
CA ARG A 6 -20.60 -8.86 -29.94
C ARG A 6 -21.67 -8.60 -28.89
N ASP A 7 -22.94 -8.61 -29.30
CA ASP A 7 -24.07 -8.37 -28.39
C ASP A 7 -24.17 -9.46 -27.31
N THR A 8 -23.96 -10.74 -27.70
CA THR A 8 -23.96 -11.84 -26.73
C THR A 8 -22.85 -11.72 -25.68
N LYS A 9 -21.66 -11.29 -26.08
CA LYS A 9 -20.53 -11.13 -25.16
C LYS A 9 -20.69 -9.92 -24.24
N ARG A 10 -21.20 -8.81 -24.79
CA ARG A 10 -21.53 -7.62 -23.98
C ARG A 10 -22.59 -7.95 -22.93
N GLN A 11 -23.62 -8.71 -23.29
CA GLN A 11 -24.63 -9.20 -22.36
C GLN A 11 -24.02 -10.07 -21.24
N GLN A 12 -23.03 -10.92 -21.58
CA GLN A 12 -22.32 -11.71 -20.56
C GLN A 12 -21.52 -10.84 -19.59
N VAL A 13 -20.85 -9.80 -20.07
CA VAL A 13 -20.12 -8.85 -19.19
C VAL A 13 -21.12 -8.09 -18.30
N GLU A 14 -22.20 -7.59 -18.87
CA GLU A 14 -23.24 -6.89 -18.11
C GLU A 14 -23.86 -7.79 -17.04
N PHE A 15 -24.08 -9.06 -17.36
CA PHE A 15 -24.55 -10.05 -16.38
C PHE A 15 -23.54 -10.19 -15.22
N VAL A 16 -22.24 -10.34 -15.50
CA VAL A 16 -21.19 -10.45 -14.45
C VAL A 16 -21.16 -9.18 -13.59
N LEU A 17 -21.24 -7.99 -14.22
CA LEU A 17 -21.27 -6.74 -13.47
C LEU A 17 -22.51 -6.63 -12.56
N GLN A 18 -23.67 -7.07 -13.04
CA GLN A 18 -24.90 -7.10 -12.23
C GLN A 18 -24.77 -8.07 -11.05
N GLU A 19 -24.23 -9.28 -11.27
CA GLU A 19 -24.00 -10.24 -10.19
C GLU A 19 -23.01 -9.71 -9.15
N TYR A 20 -21.93 -9.05 -9.59
CA TYR A 20 -20.95 -8.46 -8.67
C TYR A 20 -21.53 -7.24 -7.92
N SER A 21 -22.35 -6.40 -8.58
CA SER A 21 -23.03 -5.29 -7.90
C SER A 21 -23.99 -5.78 -6.80
N LYS A 22 -24.64 -6.94 -6.99
CA LYS A 22 -25.48 -7.56 -5.95
C LYS A 22 -24.66 -7.96 -4.70
N LEU A 23 -23.36 -8.18 -4.82
CA LEU A 23 -22.52 -8.47 -3.66
C LEU A 23 -22.54 -7.35 -2.62
N GLY A 24 -22.82 -6.11 -3.02
CA GLY A 24 -23.07 -5.00 -2.10
C GLY A 24 -24.19 -5.26 -1.10
N GLU A 25 -25.17 -6.09 -1.47
CA GLU A 25 -26.29 -6.48 -0.58
C GLU A 25 -25.84 -7.33 0.61
N LYS A 26 -24.66 -7.97 0.49
CA LYS A 26 -24.05 -8.76 1.57
C LYS A 26 -23.54 -7.90 2.73
N PHE A 27 -23.48 -6.58 2.60
CA PHE A 27 -22.93 -5.68 3.61
C PHE A 27 -23.99 -4.77 4.22
N LYS A 28 -23.94 -4.52 5.53
CA LYS A 28 -24.85 -3.55 6.20
C LYS A 28 -24.68 -2.14 5.60
N SER A 29 -23.45 -1.78 5.22
CA SER A 29 -23.13 -0.53 4.55
C SER A 29 -22.17 -0.82 3.41
N ALA A 30 -22.71 -0.92 2.19
CA ALA A 30 -21.89 -1.14 1.01
C ALA A 30 -20.98 0.06 0.73
N PRO A 31 -19.74 -0.17 0.30
CA PRO A 31 -18.86 0.88 -0.18
C PRO A 31 -19.49 1.77 -1.26
N LYS A 32 -19.14 3.05 -1.26
CA LYS A 32 -19.60 4.01 -2.27
C LYS A 32 -18.45 4.38 -3.19
N ILE A 33 -18.62 4.12 -4.46
CA ILE A 33 -17.66 4.43 -5.51
C ILE A 33 -18.23 5.51 -6.41
N SER A 34 -17.45 6.51 -6.75
CA SER A 34 -17.83 7.55 -7.69
C SER A 34 -16.63 7.99 -8.51
N LEU A 35 -16.80 8.02 -9.82
CA LEU A 35 -15.83 8.59 -10.74
C LEU A 35 -15.79 10.10 -10.56
N LYS A 36 -14.61 10.69 -10.39
CA LYS A 36 -14.42 12.13 -10.14
C LYS A 36 -13.74 12.85 -11.29
N LEU A 37 -12.86 12.14 -12.02
CA LEU A 37 -12.10 12.71 -13.11
C LEU A 37 -11.86 11.66 -14.18
N ILE A 38 -12.06 12.05 -15.42
CA ILE A 38 -11.63 11.34 -16.63
C ILE A 38 -10.65 12.25 -17.38
N SER A 39 -9.63 11.69 -18.02
CA SER A 39 -8.75 12.46 -18.92
C SER A 39 -9.58 13.15 -20.01
N GLN A 40 -9.36 14.46 -20.17
CA GLN A 40 -10.08 15.28 -21.11
C GLN A 40 -9.12 16.02 -22.04
N THR A 41 -9.61 16.46 -23.19
CA THR A 41 -8.87 17.40 -24.05
C THR A 41 -8.77 18.79 -23.39
N PRO A 42 -7.84 19.66 -23.83
CA PRO A 42 -7.76 21.04 -23.35
C PRO A 42 -9.05 21.85 -23.55
N THR A 43 -9.88 21.46 -24.49
CA THR A 43 -11.19 22.09 -24.77
C THR A 43 -12.32 21.59 -23.84
N GLY A 44 -12.03 20.60 -22.97
CA GLY A 44 -13.03 19.99 -22.09
C GLY A 44 -13.90 18.92 -22.77
N GLU A 45 -13.65 18.62 -24.05
CA GLU A 45 -14.38 17.57 -24.77
C GLU A 45 -13.95 16.20 -24.25
N LEU A 46 -14.92 15.36 -23.89
CA LEU A 46 -14.68 13.97 -23.51
C LEU A 46 -14.44 13.14 -24.78
N ILE A 47 -13.26 12.55 -24.89
CA ILE A 47 -12.92 11.59 -25.94
C ILE A 47 -12.96 10.19 -25.34
N GLY A 48 -13.78 9.29 -25.91
CA GLY A 48 -13.90 7.91 -25.46
C GLY A 48 -12.57 7.14 -25.52
N ALA A 49 -12.40 6.18 -24.64
CA ALA A 49 -11.14 5.44 -24.47
C ALA A 49 -10.70 4.71 -25.76
N GLU A 50 -11.63 4.13 -26.52
CA GLU A 50 -11.32 3.52 -27.82
C GLU A 50 -10.79 4.54 -28.83
N SER A 51 -11.34 5.76 -28.83
CA SER A 51 -10.90 6.85 -29.70
C SER A 51 -9.49 7.33 -29.34
N VAL A 52 -9.17 7.41 -28.05
CA VAL A 52 -7.82 7.71 -27.55
C VAL A 52 -6.84 6.61 -27.98
N ALA A 53 -7.21 5.34 -27.76
CA ALA A 53 -6.36 4.20 -28.12
C ALA A 53 -6.08 4.14 -29.62
N SER A 54 -7.10 4.34 -30.47
CA SER A 54 -6.92 4.36 -31.93
C SER A 54 -6.08 5.55 -32.38
N SER A 55 -6.32 6.76 -31.85
CA SER A 55 -5.55 7.97 -32.21
C SER A 55 -4.07 7.81 -31.83
N THR A 56 -3.76 7.29 -30.66
CA THR A 56 -2.40 7.06 -30.21
C THR A 56 -1.70 5.92 -30.98
N ALA A 57 -2.43 4.87 -31.34
CA ALA A 57 -1.92 3.80 -32.21
C ALA A 57 -1.59 4.34 -33.62
N ILE A 58 -2.47 5.13 -34.21
CA ILE A 58 -2.26 5.75 -35.53
C ILE A 58 -0.99 6.61 -35.54
N GLN A 59 -0.67 7.31 -34.44
CA GLN A 59 0.52 8.14 -34.35
C GLN A 59 1.80 7.37 -34.66
N CYS A 60 1.88 6.10 -34.32
CA CYS A 60 3.07 5.25 -34.60
C CYS A 60 3.30 5.02 -36.11
N TYR A 61 2.26 5.13 -36.91
CA TYR A 61 2.31 4.85 -38.37
C TYR A 61 2.04 6.08 -39.23
N ALA A 62 1.64 7.19 -38.64
CA ALA A 62 1.35 8.40 -39.37
C ALA A 62 2.64 9.13 -39.78
N PRO A 63 2.76 9.55 -41.07
CA PRO A 63 3.90 10.37 -41.53
C PRO A 63 3.88 11.79 -40.95
N GLY A 64 2.82 12.21 -40.29
CA GLY A 64 2.61 13.49 -39.63
C GLY A 64 1.97 13.33 -38.25
N ILE A 65 1.33 14.39 -37.76
CA ILE A 65 0.68 14.40 -36.44
C ILE A 65 -0.71 13.76 -36.53
N ALA A 66 -0.96 12.73 -35.72
CA ALA A 66 -2.29 12.19 -35.51
C ALA A 66 -3.02 13.04 -34.43
N PHE A 67 -4.13 13.65 -34.80
CA PHE A 67 -4.91 14.43 -33.84
C PHE A 67 -5.75 13.53 -32.94
N LEU A 68 -5.77 13.87 -31.66
CA LEU A 68 -6.65 13.24 -30.69
C LEU A 68 -8.08 13.78 -30.90
N LYS A 69 -9.00 12.92 -31.32
CA LYS A 69 -10.40 13.26 -31.59
C LYS A 69 -11.30 12.04 -31.42
N ASN A 70 -12.59 12.30 -31.19
CA ASN A 70 -13.57 11.23 -31.22
C ASN A 70 -13.59 10.53 -32.58
N ARG A 71 -13.52 9.23 -32.55
CA ARG A 71 -13.50 8.33 -33.71
C ARG A 71 -14.50 7.22 -33.51
N HIS A 72 -15.49 7.21 -34.39
CA HIS A 72 -16.57 6.23 -34.36
C HIS A 72 -16.63 5.39 -35.65
N ASP A 73 -15.62 5.56 -36.52
CA ASP A 73 -15.52 4.76 -37.74
C ASP A 73 -14.98 3.35 -37.43
N ASP A 74 -15.50 2.36 -38.15
CA ASP A 74 -15.18 0.95 -37.95
C ASP A 74 -13.68 0.66 -38.00
N LYS A 75 -12.94 1.35 -38.88
CA LYS A 75 -11.50 1.19 -39.00
C LYS A 75 -10.75 1.63 -37.74
N SER A 76 -11.16 2.75 -37.14
CA SER A 76 -10.55 3.22 -35.89
C SER A 76 -10.84 2.29 -34.73
N LEU A 77 -12.05 1.79 -34.61
CA LEU A 77 -12.43 0.81 -33.61
C LEU A 77 -11.67 -0.52 -33.79
N GLU A 78 -11.49 -0.96 -35.04
CA GLU A 78 -10.68 -2.15 -35.37
C GLU A 78 -9.20 -1.96 -34.98
N ILE A 79 -8.62 -0.77 -35.20
CA ILE A 79 -7.24 -0.45 -34.77
C ILE A 79 -7.14 -0.51 -33.24
N ALA A 80 -8.06 0.10 -32.51
CA ALA A 80 -8.06 0.10 -31.05
C ALA A 80 -8.13 -1.34 -30.51
N LYS A 81 -8.99 -2.17 -31.12
CA LYS A 81 -9.15 -3.56 -30.71
C LYS A 81 -7.95 -4.42 -31.09
N SER A 82 -7.48 -4.34 -32.33
CA SER A 82 -6.34 -5.17 -32.80
C SER A 82 -5.06 -4.88 -32.03
N THR A 83 -4.82 -3.64 -31.63
CA THR A 83 -3.66 -3.28 -30.78
C THR A 83 -3.76 -3.90 -29.41
N LEU A 84 -4.94 -3.93 -28.79
CA LEU A 84 -5.14 -4.60 -27.51
C LEU A 84 -4.96 -6.12 -27.64
N ASP A 85 -5.54 -6.74 -28.68
CA ASP A 85 -5.48 -8.18 -28.95
C ASP A 85 -4.05 -8.65 -29.24
N ALA A 86 -3.27 -7.82 -29.92
CA ALA A 86 -1.86 -8.07 -30.22
C ALA A 86 -0.91 -7.79 -29.04
N GLY A 87 -1.40 -7.32 -27.89
CA GLY A 87 -0.57 -7.02 -26.74
C GLY A 87 0.08 -5.62 -26.74
N HIS A 88 -0.26 -4.75 -27.70
CA HIS A 88 0.21 -3.37 -27.74
C HIS A 88 -0.57 -2.49 -26.76
N HIS A 89 -0.46 -2.78 -25.47
CA HIS A 89 -1.30 -2.22 -24.41
C HIS A 89 -1.02 -0.75 -24.07
N THR A 90 0.11 -0.19 -24.53
CA THR A 90 0.51 1.20 -24.20
C THR A 90 -0.51 2.23 -24.65
N THR A 91 -1.27 1.96 -25.70
CA THR A 91 -2.34 2.83 -26.20
C THR A 91 -3.45 3.07 -25.16
N ARG A 92 -3.68 2.10 -24.25
CA ARG A 92 -4.69 2.17 -23.18
C ARG A 92 -4.18 2.81 -21.90
N LEU A 93 -2.92 3.24 -21.84
CA LEU A 93 -2.34 3.94 -20.70
C LEU A 93 -2.60 5.45 -20.72
N HIS A 94 -3.06 5.98 -21.86
CA HIS A 94 -3.30 7.43 -22.03
C HIS A 94 -4.60 7.90 -21.36
N VAL A 95 -5.59 7.02 -21.19
CA VAL A 95 -6.82 7.33 -20.46
C VAL A 95 -6.65 6.99 -19.00
N ASN A 96 -6.98 7.95 -18.12
CA ASN A 96 -6.87 7.77 -16.67
C ASN A 96 -8.18 8.16 -16.00
N TYR A 97 -8.56 7.38 -14.98
CA TYR A 97 -9.73 7.59 -14.15
C TYR A 97 -9.33 7.84 -12.72
N THR A 98 -9.95 8.83 -12.07
CA THR A 98 -9.78 9.06 -10.64
C THR A 98 -11.10 8.81 -9.93
N PHE A 99 -11.11 7.79 -9.08
CA PHE A 99 -12.25 7.41 -8.26
C PHE A 99 -12.13 7.97 -6.85
N GLN A 100 -13.26 8.31 -6.25
CA GLN A 100 -13.41 8.44 -4.81
C GLN A 100 -14.10 7.17 -4.29
N ILE A 101 -13.42 6.45 -3.43
CA ILE A 101 -13.86 5.17 -2.86
C ILE A 101 -14.03 5.38 -1.35
N VAL A 102 -15.24 5.10 -0.85
CA VAL A 102 -15.65 5.44 0.51
C VAL A 102 -16.26 4.23 1.21
N GLY A 103 -15.80 3.96 2.43
CA GLY A 103 -16.37 2.91 3.28
C GLY A 103 -15.91 1.50 2.91
N VAL A 104 -14.72 1.35 2.33
CA VAL A 104 -14.10 0.04 2.07
C VAL A 104 -13.25 -0.41 3.24
N THR A 105 -13.03 -1.71 3.36
CA THR A 105 -12.12 -2.24 4.39
C THR A 105 -10.66 -1.93 4.06
N ARG A 106 -9.80 -2.00 5.06
CA ARG A 106 -8.36 -1.92 4.83
C ARG A 106 -7.81 -3.19 4.18
N SER A 107 -8.48 -4.31 4.35
CA SER A 107 -8.15 -5.57 3.69
C SER A 107 -8.19 -5.40 2.17
N ILE A 108 -9.28 -4.88 1.61
CA ILE A 108 -9.38 -4.68 0.15
C ILE A 108 -8.36 -3.69 -0.40
N THR A 109 -7.95 -2.67 0.40
CA THR A 109 -6.90 -1.75 -0.07
C THR A 109 -5.56 -2.46 -0.23
N HIS A 110 -5.28 -3.46 0.62
CA HIS A 110 -4.12 -4.32 0.45
C HIS A 110 -4.21 -5.09 -0.87
N ASP A 111 -5.32 -5.78 -1.14
CA ASP A 111 -5.50 -6.59 -2.34
C ASP A 111 -5.39 -5.76 -3.63
N ILE A 112 -6.10 -4.62 -3.71
CA ILE A 112 -6.09 -3.76 -4.89
C ILE A 112 -4.72 -3.12 -5.12
N PHE A 113 -4.02 -2.69 -4.07
CA PHE A 113 -2.74 -1.98 -4.21
C PHE A 113 -1.58 -2.93 -4.53
N HIS A 114 -1.69 -4.21 -4.18
CA HIS A 114 -0.70 -5.22 -4.53
C HIS A 114 -0.99 -5.91 -5.87
N ALA A 115 -2.21 -5.82 -6.40
CA ALA A 115 -2.55 -6.37 -7.71
C ALA A 115 -1.76 -5.72 -8.86
N THR A 116 -1.40 -4.43 -8.72
CA THR A 116 -0.61 -3.70 -9.72
C THR A 116 0.09 -2.49 -9.10
N PRO A 117 1.37 -2.21 -9.45
CA PRO A 117 2.08 -1.03 -8.97
C PRO A 117 1.68 0.28 -9.69
N PHE A 118 0.91 0.21 -10.77
CA PHE A 118 0.61 1.34 -11.66
C PHE A 118 -0.67 2.05 -11.26
N TYR A 119 -0.65 2.73 -10.12
CA TYR A 119 -1.76 3.55 -9.62
C TYR A 119 -1.24 4.75 -8.84
N ASN A 120 -2.11 5.74 -8.59
CA ASN A 120 -1.92 6.73 -7.53
C ASN A 120 -3.08 6.63 -6.54
N SER A 121 -2.80 6.72 -5.26
CA SER A 121 -3.87 6.76 -4.26
C SER A 121 -3.47 7.56 -3.04
N GLU A 122 -4.47 8.25 -2.48
CA GLU A 122 -4.36 8.95 -1.21
C GLU A 122 -5.43 8.41 -0.25
N GLN A 123 -4.97 7.55 0.66
CA GLN A 123 -5.82 6.87 1.63
C GLN A 123 -5.84 7.60 2.96
N GLN A 124 -7.01 7.64 3.60
CA GLN A 124 -7.17 8.13 4.97
C GLN A 124 -6.26 7.37 5.94
N SER A 125 -5.40 8.11 6.63
CA SER A 125 -4.36 7.52 7.46
C SER A 125 -4.81 7.35 8.90
N GLN A 126 -4.76 6.13 9.42
CA GLN A 126 -4.94 5.84 10.85
C GLN A 126 -3.83 6.42 11.75
N ARG A 127 -2.80 7.03 11.20
CA ARG A 127 -1.78 7.76 11.96
C ARG A 127 -2.24 9.18 12.34
N TYR A 128 -3.24 9.72 11.64
CA TYR A 128 -3.68 11.10 11.79
C TYR A 128 -5.17 11.24 12.04
N VAL A 129 -5.95 10.23 11.66
CA VAL A 129 -7.40 10.20 11.83
C VAL A 129 -7.74 9.06 12.78
N GLU A 130 -8.41 9.39 13.87
CA GLU A 130 -8.86 8.42 14.87
C GLU A 130 -9.92 7.48 14.27
N ALA A 131 -9.83 6.20 14.61
CA ALA A 131 -10.88 5.25 14.25
C ALA A 131 -12.17 5.60 15.00
N LYS A 132 -13.30 5.50 14.31
CA LYS A 132 -14.61 5.71 14.92
C LYS A 132 -15.16 4.36 15.40
N ASP A 133 -15.93 4.42 16.46
CA ASP A 133 -16.67 3.25 16.95
C ASP A 133 -17.65 2.74 15.88
N GLY A 134 -17.81 1.41 15.78
CA GLY A 134 -18.66 0.77 14.78
C GLY A 134 -18.23 0.96 13.31
N ASN A 135 -17.02 1.49 13.05
CA ASN A 135 -16.54 1.77 11.70
C ASN A 135 -15.84 0.55 11.07
N TYR A 136 -16.55 -0.56 10.94
CA TYR A 136 -16.07 -1.79 10.32
C TYR A 136 -17.13 -2.41 9.40
N LEU A 137 -16.68 -3.24 8.47
CA LEU A 137 -17.59 -3.96 7.59
C LEU A 137 -18.31 -5.05 8.36
N MET A 138 -19.64 -5.07 8.25
CA MET A 138 -20.50 -6.08 8.86
C MET A 138 -21.19 -6.90 7.78
N PRO A 139 -20.90 -8.21 7.65
CA PRO A 139 -21.62 -9.09 6.72
C PRO A 139 -23.09 -9.28 7.12
N LYS A 140 -23.96 -9.48 6.13
CA LYS A 140 -25.39 -9.75 6.34
C LYS A 140 -25.78 -11.21 6.13
N ASP A 141 -24.97 -11.95 5.41
CA ASP A 141 -25.21 -13.35 5.03
C ASP A 141 -24.71 -14.36 6.07
N LEU A 142 -24.37 -13.89 7.28
CA LEU A 142 -24.06 -14.71 8.44
C LEU A 142 -25.34 -15.17 9.15
N THR A 143 -25.29 -16.34 9.80
CA THR A 143 -26.35 -16.75 10.75
C THR A 143 -26.41 -15.78 11.92
N LEU A 144 -27.50 -15.87 12.72
CA LEU A 144 -27.65 -14.98 13.88
C LEU A 144 -26.48 -15.10 14.86
N ASP A 145 -26.08 -16.33 15.20
CA ASP A 145 -24.99 -16.59 16.15
C ASP A 145 -23.63 -16.12 15.60
N GLN A 146 -23.36 -16.38 14.31
CA GLN A 146 -22.15 -15.90 13.62
C GLN A 146 -22.10 -14.37 13.58
N SER A 147 -23.24 -13.71 13.28
CA SER A 147 -23.35 -12.25 13.22
C SER A 147 -23.11 -11.61 14.59
N GLN A 148 -23.72 -12.14 15.65
CA GLN A 148 -23.51 -11.66 17.02
C GLN A 148 -22.06 -11.84 17.47
N PHE A 149 -21.47 -12.99 17.17
CA PHE A 149 -20.06 -13.24 17.48
C PHE A 149 -19.14 -12.26 16.73
N PHE A 150 -19.34 -12.11 15.42
CA PHE A 150 -18.52 -11.22 14.58
C PHE A 150 -18.59 -9.75 15.06
N GLU A 151 -19.79 -9.27 15.36
CA GLU A 151 -20.01 -7.93 15.92
C GLU A 151 -19.28 -7.77 17.26
N SER A 152 -19.43 -8.75 18.16
CA SER A 152 -18.75 -8.75 19.48
C SER A 152 -17.21 -8.73 19.34
N ALA A 153 -16.65 -9.46 18.36
CA ALA A 153 -15.21 -9.48 18.11
C ALA A 153 -14.70 -8.12 17.59
N CYS A 154 -15.45 -7.49 16.69
CA CYS A 154 -15.13 -6.15 16.19
C CYS A 154 -15.23 -5.07 17.29
N ASP A 155 -16.28 -5.13 18.11
CA ASP A 155 -16.50 -4.21 19.22
C ASP A 155 -15.42 -4.37 20.29
N PHE A 156 -15.00 -5.60 20.58
CA PHE A 156 -13.85 -5.85 21.46
C PHE A 156 -12.59 -5.13 20.94
N ALA A 157 -12.27 -5.26 19.65
CA ALA A 157 -11.10 -4.65 19.07
C ALA A 157 -11.18 -3.11 19.08
N ASN A 158 -12.35 -2.54 18.78
CA ASN A 158 -12.58 -1.09 18.87
C ASN A 158 -12.43 -0.58 20.30
N LYS A 159 -13.03 -1.26 21.27
CA LYS A 159 -12.90 -0.92 22.69
C LYS A 159 -11.43 -0.99 23.14
N ALA A 160 -10.73 -2.06 22.78
CA ALA A 160 -9.32 -2.23 23.07
C ALA A 160 -8.46 -1.08 22.47
N TYR A 161 -8.81 -0.58 21.28
CA TYR A 161 -8.13 0.56 20.67
C TYR A 161 -8.22 1.83 21.52
N PHE A 162 -9.40 2.17 22.03
CA PHE A 162 -9.59 3.35 22.89
C PHE A 162 -8.92 3.16 24.26
N GLU A 163 -9.04 1.97 24.86
CA GLU A 163 -8.36 1.64 26.10
C GLU A 163 -6.83 1.72 25.97
N MET A 164 -6.29 1.19 24.88
CA MET A 164 -4.84 1.28 24.60
C MET A 164 -4.39 2.73 24.43
N GLN A 165 -5.17 3.61 23.84
CA GLN A 165 -4.82 5.04 23.78
C GLN A 165 -4.67 5.65 25.18
N ILE A 166 -5.59 5.34 26.09
CA ILE A 166 -5.54 5.82 27.48
C ILE A 166 -4.28 5.28 28.18
N LEU A 167 -4.02 3.99 28.05
CA LEU A 167 -2.88 3.31 28.70
C LEU A 167 -1.52 3.78 28.16
N LEU A 168 -1.42 4.02 26.86
CA LEU A 168 -0.17 4.40 26.19
C LEU A 168 0.20 5.86 26.42
N LYS A 169 -0.77 6.74 26.60
CA LYS A 169 -0.55 8.18 26.64
C LYS A 169 0.55 8.62 27.62
N PRO A 170 0.63 8.13 28.88
CA PRO A 170 1.70 8.50 29.81
C PRO A 170 3.10 8.09 29.32
N ALA A 171 3.23 6.87 28.77
CA ALA A 171 4.50 6.38 28.25
C ALA A 171 4.95 7.17 27.03
N VAL A 172 4.05 7.45 26.10
CA VAL A 172 4.32 8.28 24.92
C VAL A 172 4.70 9.71 25.32
N GLU A 173 3.96 10.32 26.26
CA GLU A 173 4.24 11.67 26.75
C GLU A 173 5.64 11.76 27.36
N LYS A 174 6.03 10.77 28.17
CA LYS A 174 7.38 10.67 28.73
C LYS A 174 8.43 10.70 27.61
N ARG A 175 8.28 9.86 26.57
CA ARG A 175 9.22 9.79 25.43
C ARG A 175 9.25 11.11 24.64
N VAL A 176 8.12 11.71 24.38
CA VAL A 176 8.04 13.00 23.67
C VAL A 176 8.72 14.11 24.48
N LYS A 177 8.63 14.08 25.83
CA LYS A 177 9.35 14.99 26.70
C LYS A 177 10.87 14.79 26.63
N GLU A 178 11.32 13.54 26.66
CA GLU A 178 12.74 13.19 26.51
C GLU A 178 13.31 13.66 25.15
N MET A 179 12.52 13.55 24.09
CA MET A 179 12.91 14.02 22.76
C MET A 179 12.88 15.56 22.60
N ASN A 180 12.19 16.29 23.48
CA ASN A 180 12.03 17.74 23.39
C ASN A 180 12.35 18.39 24.76
N PRO A 181 13.63 18.49 25.14
CA PRO A 181 14.02 18.92 26.47
C PRO A 181 13.63 20.38 26.75
N ILE A 182 13.16 20.60 27.96
CA ILE A 182 12.95 21.75 28.84
C ILE A 182 12.40 23.08 28.26
N GLY A 183 12.81 23.55 27.09
CA GLY A 183 12.35 24.87 26.59
C GLY A 183 10.95 24.83 25.94
N GLY A 184 10.64 23.79 25.25
CA GLY A 184 9.45 23.70 24.42
C GLY A 184 8.11 23.57 25.18
N TRP A 185 8.12 23.00 26.38
CA TRP A 185 6.90 22.80 27.19
C TRP A 185 6.47 24.04 27.98
N LYS A 186 7.32 25.06 28.04
CA LYS A 186 7.03 26.32 28.74
C LYS A 186 6.31 27.34 27.86
N VAL A 187 6.43 27.24 26.55
CA VAL A 187 5.79 28.13 25.59
C VAL A 187 4.46 27.55 25.16
N LYS A 188 3.34 28.27 25.34
CA LYS A 188 1.97 27.78 25.12
C LYS A 188 1.79 27.14 23.74
N SER A 189 2.17 27.79 22.64
CA SER A 189 2.04 27.26 21.27
C SER A 189 2.86 26.00 21.02
N THR A 190 4.04 25.91 21.67
CA THR A 190 4.89 24.72 21.57
C THR A 190 4.33 23.57 22.40
N LYS A 191 3.75 23.85 23.57
CA LYS A 191 3.08 22.85 24.41
C LYS A 191 1.90 22.23 23.68
N GLU A 192 1.00 23.03 23.11
CA GLU A 192 -0.14 22.55 22.32
C GLU A 192 0.31 21.66 21.15
N ARG A 193 1.39 22.04 20.45
CA ARG A 193 1.99 21.22 19.38
C ARG A 193 2.52 19.88 19.89
N LEU A 194 3.17 19.86 21.05
CA LEU A 194 3.70 18.63 21.64
C LEU A 194 2.59 17.73 22.16
N GLU A 195 1.53 18.28 22.75
CA GLU A 195 0.34 17.54 23.16
C GLU A 195 -0.37 16.90 21.94
N SER A 196 -0.52 17.64 20.84
CA SER A 196 -1.02 17.09 19.58
C SER A 196 -0.11 16.00 19.03
N LYS A 197 1.22 16.12 19.18
CA LYS A 197 2.18 15.08 18.80
C LYS A 197 2.02 13.83 19.66
N VAL A 198 1.86 13.97 20.98
CA VAL A 198 1.59 12.85 21.89
C VAL A 198 0.33 12.12 21.47
N GLN A 199 -0.77 12.84 21.22
CA GLN A 199 -2.03 12.23 20.79
C GLN A 199 -1.87 11.43 19.50
N LYS A 200 -1.24 12.00 18.48
CA LYS A 200 -1.03 11.32 17.18
C LYS A 200 -0.16 10.07 17.30
N ILE A 201 0.92 10.12 18.09
CA ILE A 201 1.78 8.95 18.29
C ILE A 201 1.05 7.87 19.09
N THR A 202 0.31 8.25 20.13
CA THR A 202 -0.52 7.32 20.91
C THR A 202 -1.51 6.58 20.01
N GLN A 203 -2.19 7.33 19.15
CA GLN A 203 -3.14 6.79 18.16
C GLN A 203 -2.44 5.88 17.13
N GLU A 204 -1.26 6.28 16.64
CA GLU A 204 -0.45 5.49 15.72
C GLU A 204 -0.05 4.14 16.31
N ILE A 205 0.29 4.10 17.61
CA ILE A 205 0.64 2.86 18.31
C ILE A 205 -0.61 2.03 18.62
N ALA A 206 -1.67 2.66 19.14
CA ALA A 206 -2.90 1.95 19.49
C ALA A 206 -3.57 1.26 18.28
N ARG A 207 -3.42 1.79 17.06
CA ARG A 207 -4.04 1.21 15.85
C ARG A 207 -3.62 -0.23 15.52
N TYR A 208 -2.57 -0.74 16.16
CA TYR A 208 -2.13 -2.13 15.96
C TYR A 208 -3.18 -3.15 16.42
N VAL A 209 -4.03 -2.78 17.39
CA VAL A 209 -5.14 -3.62 17.85
C VAL A 209 -6.42 -3.50 17.00
N LEU A 210 -6.49 -2.56 16.04
CA LEU A 210 -7.63 -2.47 15.15
C LEU A 210 -7.64 -3.62 14.14
N PRO A 211 -8.82 -4.19 13.82
CA PRO A 211 -8.92 -5.21 12.80
C PRO A 211 -8.77 -4.62 11.39
N ILE A 212 -8.30 -5.42 10.44
CA ILE A 212 -8.16 -4.99 9.03
C ILE A 212 -9.50 -4.78 8.33
N GLY A 213 -10.59 -5.25 8.92
CA GLY A 213 -11.97 -4.97 8.50
C GLY A 213 -12.44 -3.54 8.77
N GLN A 214 -11.63 -2.69 9.41
CA GLN A 214 -11.91 -1.26 9.60
C GLN A 214 -12.09 -0.54 8.28
N HIS A 215 -13.13 0.29 8.18
CA HIS A 215 -13.39 1.10 6.99
C HIS A 215 -12.34 2.19 6.79
N THR A 216 -12.08 2.47 5.52
CA THR A 216 -11.22 3.56 5.07
C THR A 216 -11.80 4.21 3.82
N ASN A 217 -11.26 5.39 3.49
CA ASN A 217 -11.63 6.13 2.29
C ASN A 217 -10.36 6.50 1.54
N TYR A 218 -10.42 6.53 0.22
CA TYR A 218 -9.28 6.96 -0.59
C TYR A 218 -9.67 7.48 -1.97
N PHE A 219 -8.81 8.31 -2.53
CA PHE A 219 -8.78 8.57 -3.96
C PHE A 219 -7.90 7.54 -4.66
N HIS A 220 -8.34 7.09 -5.83
CA HIS A 220 -7.63 6.08 -6.61
C HIS A 220 -7.60 6.48 -8.08
N THR A 221 -6.39 6.67 -8.61
CA THR A 221 -6.19 7.02 -10.02
C THR A 221 -5.49 5.89 -10.73
N ILE A 222 -6.13 5.34 -11.76
CA ILE A 222 -5.59 4.27 -12.60
C ILE A 222 -5.88 4.54 -14.07
N SER A 223 -5.08 3.95 -14.95
CA SER A 223 -5.36 3.97 -16.38
C SER A 223 -6.47 2.96 -16.74
N GLU A 224 -7.06 3.14 -17.92
CA GLU A 224 -8.01 2.19 -18.47
C GLU A 224 -7.44 0.77 -18.48
N LEU A 225 -6.21 0.58 -18.95
CA LEU A 225 -5.56 -0.74 -18.97
C LEU A 225 -5.52 -1.39 -17.57
N GLN A 226 -5.22 -0.62 -16.53
CA GLN A 226 -5.18 -1.16 -15.17
C GLN A 226 -6.57 -1.50 -14.65
N LEU A 227 -7.59 -0.72 -15.01
CA LEU A 227 -8.98 -1.03 -14.66
C LEU A 227 -9.45 -2.33 -15.33
N LEU A 228 -9.13 -2.53 -16.62
CA LEU A 228 -9.42 -3.77 -17.35
C LEU A 228 -8.72 -4.98 -16.71
N ARG A 229 -7.44 -4.84 -16.32
CA ARG A 229 -6.68 -5.88 -15.63
C ARG A 229 -7.27 -6.21 -14.27
N LEU A 230 -7.65 -5.18 -13.50
CA LEU A 230 -8.26 -5.35 -12.19
C LEU A 230 -9.60 -6.09 -12.27
N PHE A 231 -10.44 -5.75 -13.26
CA PHE A 231 -11.68 -6.47 -13.51
C PHE A 231 -11.43 -7.94 -13.86
N ARG A 232 -10.42 -8.23 -14.66
CA ARG A 232 -10.05 -9.63 -14.97
C ARG A 232 -9.53 -10.37 -13.75
N ALA A 233 -8.68 -9.72 -12.96
CA ALA A 233 -8.18 -10.29 -11.71
C ALA A 233 -9.31 -10.57 -10.72
N SER A 234 -10.35 -9.73 -10.69
CA SER A 234 -11.51 -9.94 -9.81
C SER A 234 -12.30 -11.23 -10.09
N LYS A 235 -12.06 -11.89 -11.23
CA LYS A 235 -12.65 -13.20 -11.55
C LYS A 235 -11.88 -14.37 -10.92
N MET A 236 -10.68 -14.11 -10.37
CA MET A 236 -9.89 -15.14 -9.69
C MET A 236 -10.56 -15.55 -8.37
N PRO A 237 -10.44 -16.83 -7.96
CA PRO A 237 -11.10 -17.34 -6.76
C PRO A 237 -10.73 -16.62 -5.46
N ASN A 238 -9.50 -16.12 -5.35
CA ASN A 238 -8.98 -15.42 -4.18
C ASN A 238 -9.50 -13.98 -4.01
N PHE A 239 -10.22 -13.42 -5.01
CA PHE A 239 -10.83 -12.10 -4.84
C PHE A 239 -12.08 -12.18 -3.95
N THR A 240 -12.10 -11.35 -2.91
CA THR A 240 -13.21 -11.29 -1.97
C THR A 240 -14.48 -10.70 -2.60
N SER A 241 -15.63 -10.96 -1.99
CA SER A 241 -16.92 -10.37 -2.41
C SER A 241 -16.87 -8.83 -2.41
N GLU A 242 -16.20 -8.23 -1.43
CA GLU A 242 -16.00 -6.78 -1.37
C GLU A 242 -15.16 -6.27 -2.55
N ALA A 243 -14.06 -6.96 -2.88
CA ALA A 243 -13.19 -6.58 -3.98
C ALA A 243 -13.92 -6.67 -5.33
N LYS A 244 -14.67 -7.75 -5.55
CA LYS A 244 -15.51 -7.92 -6.76
C LYS A 244 -16.54 -6.81 -6.89
N TYR A 245 -17.22 -6.48 -5.79
CA TYR A 245 -18.18 -5.39 -5.74
C TYR A 245 -17.53 -4.04 -6.10
N VAL A 246 -16.44 -3.67 -5.44
CA VAL A 246 -15.76 -2.38 -5.66
C VAL A 246 -15.29 -2.24 -7.12
N VAL A 247 -14.70 -3.29 -7.68
CA VAL A 247 -14.24 -3.29 -9.07
C VAL A 247 -15.42 -3.16 -10.05
N SER A 248 -16.53 -3.85 -9.78
CA SER A 248 -17.73 -3.72 -10.63
C SER A 248 -18.30 -2.31 -10.61
N GLU A 249 -18.35 -1.67 -9.43
CA GLU A 249 -18.83 -0.29 -9.31
C GLU A 249 -17.89 0.73 -9.95
N MET A 250 -16.58 0.48 -9.96
CA MET A 250 -15.64 1.29 -10.74
C MET A 250 -15.94 1.20 -12.24
N ILE A 251 -16.18 0.00 -12.77
CA ILE A 251 -16.55 -0.20 -14.18
C ILE A 251 -17.91 0.46 -14.47
N ASN A 252 -18.92 0.25 -13.63
CA ASN A 252 -20.23 0.85 -13.79
C ASN A 252 -20.16 2.38 -13.84
N SER A 253 -19.35 2.98 -12.97
CA SER A 253 -19.13 4.43 -12.95
C SER A 253 -18.48 4.95 -14.24
N VAL A 254 -17.57 4.18 -14.86
CA VAL A 254 -16.98 4.55 -16.17
C VAL A 254 -17.97 4.33 -17.30
N LYS A 255 -18.72 3.23 -17.28
CA LYS A 255 -19.73 2.88 -18.30
C LYS A 255 -20.78 3.97 -18.50
N GLU A 256 -21.11 4.73 -17.45
CA GLU A 256 -22.05 5.86 -17.53
C GLU A 256 -21.57 6.97 -18.49
N PHE A 257 -20.26 7.14 -18.63
CA PHE A 257 -19.61 8.17 -19.46
C PHE A 257 -19.04 7.62 -20.75
N ASP A 258 -18.49 6.40 -20.71
CA ASP A 258 -17.88 5.72 -21.85
C ASP A 258 -18.32 4.26 -21.89
N PRO A 259 -19.46 3.97 -22.54
CA PRO A 259 -19.97 2.60 -22.68
C PRO A 259 -19.05 1.67 -23.47
N SER A 260 -18.05 2.20 -24.20
CA SER A 260 -17.11 1.39 -24.98
C SER A 260 -16.22 0.49 -24.11
N ILE A 261 -16.07 0.81 -22.82
CA ILE A 261 -15.32 -0.02 -21.88
C ILE A 261 -15.83 -1.47 -21.86
N LEU A 262 -17.12 -1.70 -22.07
CA LEU A 262 -17.71 -3.04 -22.10
C LEU A 262 -17.18 -3.91 -23.25
N ASN A 263 -16.74 -3.31 -24.36
CA ASN A 263 -16.22 -4.03 -25.51
C ASN A 263 -14.85 -4.68 -25.21
N GLU A 264 -14.14 -4.18 -24.23
CA GLU A 264 -12.81 -4.61 -23.87
C GLU A 264 -12.80 -5.65 -22.72
N LEU A 265 -13.93 -5.80 -22.03
CA LEU A 265 -14.08 -6.72 -20.90
C LEU A 265 -14.48 -8.14 -21.32
N ASP A 266 -14.80 -8.37 -22.60
CA ASP A 266 -15.41 -9.59 -23.13
C ASP A 266 -14.47 -10.80 -23.23
N LYS A 267 -13.17 -10.60 -23.04
CA LYS A 267 -12.18 -11.67 -23.20
C LYS A 267 -12.20 -12.61 -22.00
N PRO A 268 -12.38 -13.94 -22.24
CA PRO A 268 -12.35 -14.90 -21.16
C PRO A 268 -10.94 -14.93 -20.52
N ILE A 269 -10.91 -15.03 -19.19
CA ILE A 269 -9.71 -15.50 -18.51
C ILE A 269 -9.65 -17.02 -18.73
N VAL A 270 -8.44 -17.53 -18.97
CA VAL A 270 -8.19 -18.96 -18.86
C VAL A 270 -8.63 -19.39 -17.47
N ASP A 271 -9.43 -20.43 -17.37
CA ASP A 271 -9.76 -21.01 -16.07
C ASP A 271 -8.46 -21.52 -15.45
N LEU A 272 -8.05 -20.83 -14.38
CA LEU A 272 -6.82 -21.16 -13.64
C LEU A 272 -7.04 -22.27 -12.61
N GLY A 273 -8.29 -22.77 -12.48
CA GLY A 273 -8.69 -23.68 -11.42
C GLY A 273 -8.67 -23.02 -10.02
N GLU A 274 -8.87 -23.83 -8.99
CA GLU A 274 -8.66 -23.40 -7.63
C GLU A 274 -7.17 -23.10 -7.41
N PRO A 275 -6.80 -21.94 -6.82
CA PRO A 275 -5.42 -21.65 -6.52
C PRO A 275 -4.88 -22.71 -5.56
N GLU A 276 -3.79 -23.38 -5.94
CA GLU A 276 -3.08 -24.23 -5.01
C GLU A 276 -2.73 -23.41 -3.77
N ALA A 277 -3.05 -23.95 -2.58
CA ALA A 277 -2.65 -23.34 -1.34
C ALA A 277 -1.12 -23.30 -1.30
N ILE A 278 -0.55 -22.12 -1.50
CA ILE A 278 0.89 -21.93 -1.33
C ILE A 278 1.15 -22.02 0.17
N VAL A 279 1.62 -23.19 0.60
CA VAL A 279 2.05 -23.39 1.98
C VAL A 279 3.38 -22.66 2.15
N ASN A 280 3.32 -21.44 2.67
CA ASN A 280 4.52 -20.71 3.04
C ASN A 280 5.16 -21.36 4.26
N ASN A 281 6.42 -21.75 4.17
CA ASN A 281 7.19 -22.16 5.33
C ASN A 281 7.65 -20.91 6.10
N ASN A 282 6.75 -20.39 6.94
CA ASN A 282 7.01 -19.20 7.75
C ASN A 282 8.22 -19.39 8.69
N ASP A 283 8.46 -20.63 9.15
CA ASP A 283 9.59 -20.93 10.05
C ASP A 283 10.93 -20.82 9.31
N ASP A 284 11.05 -21.29 8.07
CA ASP A 284 12.27 -21.13 7.27
C ASP A 284 12.52 -19.66 6.93
N PHE A 285 11.46 -18.90 6.67
CA PHE A 285 11.58 -17.46 6.42
C PHE A 285 12.07 -16.73 7.67
N ASP A 286 11.51 -17.01 8.83
CA ASP A 286 11.89 -16.40 10.11
C ASP A 286 13.30 -16.82 10.54
N ASN A 287 13.70 -18.09 10.32
CA ASN A 287 15.06 -18.57 10.52
C ASN A 287 16.05 -17.82 9.62
N PHE A 288 15.70 -17.58 8.36
CA PHE A 288 16.53 -16.76 7.47
C PHE A 288 16.73 -15.34 8.00
N LEU A 289 15.69 -14.72 8.56
CA LEU A 289 15.78 -13.36 9.12
C LEU A 289 16.67 -13.27 10.37
N ASP A 290 16.83 -14.37 11.12
CA ASP A 290 17.73 -14.45 12.30
C ASP A 290 17.48 -13.32 13.30
N GLY A 291 16.21 -13.11 13.66
CA GLY A 291 15.76 -12.10 14.62
C GLY A 291 15.69 -10.65 14.10
N LYS A 292 16.05 -10.40 12.83
CA LYS A 292 15.92 -9.10 12.20
C LYS A 292 14.53 -8.91 11.59
N LEU A 293 14.13 -7.67 11.37
CA LEU A 293 12.92 -7.33 10.60
C LEU A 293 13.16 -7.38 9.09
N SER A 294 14.41 -7.24 8.63
CA SER A 294 14.75 -7.40 7.21
C SER A 294 16.18 -7.90 7.03
N ARG A 295 16.39 -8.66 5.94
CA ARG A 295 17.71 -9.18 5.57
C ARG A 295 17.90 -9.21 4.06
N LEU A 296 19.11 -8.91 3.60
CA LEU A 296 19.50 -9.00 2.20
C LEU A 296 19.54 -10.47 1.75
N ILE A 297 18.78 -10.80 0.68
CA ILE A 297 18.71 -12.17 0.13
C ILE A 297 19.86 -12.43 -0.85
N SER A 298 20.15 -11.46 -1.73
CA SER A 298 21.13 -11.62 -2.79
C SER A 298 22.21 -10.57 -2.70
N GLN A 299 23.45 -10.98 -2.85
CA GLN A 299 24.55 -10.03 -3.05
C GLN A 299 24.36 -9.38 -4.43
N PRO A 300 24.52 -8.06 -4.54
CA PRO A 300 24.50 -7.40 -5.83
C PRO A 300 25.64 -7.94 -6.69
N GLU A 301 25.35 -8.25 -7.95
CA GLU A 301 26.38 -8.61 -8.94
C GLU A 301 27.22 -7.39 -9.29
N THR A 302 28.10 -7.00 -8.38
CA THR A 302 29.03 -5.87 -8.60
C THR A 302 30.21 -6.27 -9.50
N ASP A 303 30.45 -7.58 -9.64
CA ASP A 303 31.64 -8.10 -10.33
C ASP A 303 31.50 -8.21 -11.84
N LEU A 304 30.29 -8.30 -12.39
CA LEU A 304 30.08 -8.56 -13.83
C LEU A 304 30.73 -7.50 -14.73
N PHE A 305 30.88 -6.28 -14.23
CA PHE A 305 31.49 -5.18 -14.96
C PHE A 305 32.61 -4.45 -14.20
N LYS A 306 33.00 -4.91 -13.00
CA LYS A 306 33.95 -4.22 -12.11
C LYS A 306 33.70 -2.71 -12.03
N GLN A 307 32.44 -2.31 -12.09
CA GLN A 307 32.06 -0.92 -12.12
C GLN A 307 32.01 -0.36 -10.71
N ARG A 308 32.89 0.59 -10.45
CA ARG A 308 32.77 1.42 -9.26
C ARG A 308 31.40 2.11 -9.25
N ILE A 309 30.67 2.01 -8.15
CA ILE A 309 29.43 2.76 -7.96
C ILE A 309 29.77 4.26 -7.95
N VAL A 310 29.21 4.97 -8.93
CA VAL A 310 29.39 6.41 -9.10
C VAL A 310 28.05 7.10 -9.01
N TYR A 311 27.97 8.15 -8.21
CA TYR A 311 26.77 8.93 -8.05
C TYR A 311 27.08 10.41 -7.73
N ASP A 312 26.16 11.29 -8.00
CA ASP A 312 26.19 12.66 -7.50
C ASP A 312 25.34 12.76 -6.23
N ALA A 313 26.01 12.98 -5.10
CA ALA A 313 25.36 13.06 -3.79
C ALA A 313 24.35 14.22 -3.69
N LYS A 314 24.57 15.33 -4.41
CA LYS A 314 23.62 16.46 -4.43
C LYS A 314 22.34 16.07 -5.15
N LEU A 315 22.44 15.36 -6.27
CA LEU A 315 21.29 14.88 -7.02
C LEU A 315 20.50 13.81 -6.25
N LEU A 316 21.18 12.92 -5.51
CA LEU A 316 20.53 11.96 -4.64
C LEU A 316 19.84 12.63 -3.43
N ALA A 317 20.31 13.78 -2.98
CA ALA A 317 19.69 14.56 -1.91
C ALA A 317 18.44 15.33 -2.36
N ASP A 318 18.24 15.48 -3.67
CA ASP A 318 17.09 16.18 -4.24
C ASP A 318 15.78 15.42 -3.97
N GLY A 319 14.71 16.17 -3.64
CA GLY A 319 13.41 15.60 -3.31
C GLY A 319 12.60 15.12 -4.53
N TYR A 320 12.95 15.62 -5.73
CA TYR A 320 12.28 15.26 -7.00
C TYR A 320 12.99 14.12 -7.75
N ASP A 321 14.03 13.51 -7.16
CA ASP A 321 14.80 12.40 -7.75
C ASP A 321 15.41 12.73 -9.12
N VAL A 322 15.82 13.97 -9.31
CA VAL A 322 16.43 14.43 -10.58
C VAL A 322 17.71 13.68 -10.95
N GLY A 323 18.33 12.98 -9.99
CA GLY A 323 19.48 12.11 -10.24
C GLY A 323 19.22 10.99 -11.26
N MET A 324 17.95 10.63 -11.49
CA MET A 324 17.60 9.65 -12.54
C MET A 324 17.92 10.15 -13.97
N PHE A 325 18.03 11.45 -14.16
CA PHE A 325 18.39 12.08 -15.45
C PHE A 325 19.89 12.31 -15.62
N ASP A 326 20.70 12.15 -14.56
CA ASP A 326 22.16 12.24 -14.64
C ASP A 326 22.78 10.92 -15.11
N PRO A 327 23.63 10.91 -16.17
CA PRO A 327 24.21 9.68 -16.71
C PRO A 327 25.06 8.88 -15.72
N LYS A 328 25.64 9.52 -14.70
CA LYS A 328 26.44 8.84 -13.68
C LYS A 328 25.55 8.24 -12.61
N THR A 329 24.68 9.04 -12.01
CA THR A 329 23.80 8.64 -10.91
C THR A 329 22.76 7.61 -11.36
N SER A 330 22.26 7.71 -12.60
CA SER A 330 21.30 6.76 -13.16
C SER A 330 21.87 5.33 -13.28
N LYS A 331 23.19 5.16 -13.30
CA LYS A 331 23.84 3.83 -13.29
C LYS A 331 23.57 3.03 -12.01
N LEU A 332 23.14 3.66 -10.92
CA LEU A 332 22.69 2.98 -9.73
C LEU A 332 21.53 2.01 -10.02
N ARG A 333 20.78 2.25 -11.12
CA ARG A 333 19.72 1.35 -11.60
C ARG A 333 20.23 0.00 -12.12
N ASN A 334 21.54 -0.11 -12.39
CA ASN A 334 22.15 -1.38 -12.80
C ASN A 334 22.45 -2.31 -11.62
N THR A 335 22.32 -1.83 -10.38
CA THR A 335 22.53 -2.63 -9.18
C THR A 335 21.19 -3.01 -8.59
N PHE A 336 20.81 -4.28 -8.71
CA PHE A 336 19.54 -4.81 -8.23
C PHE A 336 19.71 -5.50 -6.87
N LEU A 337 18.83 -5.19 -5.93
CA LEU A 337 18.85 -5.72 -4.57
C LEU A 337 17.53 -6.42 -4.25
N LYS A 338 17.60 -7.52 -3.49
CA LYS A 338 16.43 -8.21 -2.93
C LYS A 338 16.55 -8.32 -1.42
N PHE A 339 15.44 -8.04 -0.75
CA PHE A 339 15.33 -8.19 0.70
C PHE A 339 14.12 -9.07 1.06
N ALA A 340 14.31 -9.95 2.06
CA ALA A 340 13.23 -10.55 2.81
C ALA A 340 12.90 -9.64 3.99
N SER A 341 11.63 -9.40 4.25
CA SER A 341 11.18 -8.54 5.35
C SER A 341 9.97 -9.15 6.05
N LYS A 342 9.93 -9.05 7.38
CA LYS A 342 8.80 -9.39 8.23
C LYS A 342 8.30 -8.12 8.89
N LEU A 343 7.04 -7.81 8.70
CA LEU A 343 6.43 -6.60 9.22
C LEU A 343 4.92 -6.79 9.39
N SER A 344 4.31 -5.96 10.23
CA SER A 344 2.85 -6.01 10.40
C SER A 344 2.10 -5.48 9.17
N HIS A 345 0.81 -5.82 9.07
CA HIS A 345 -0.08 -5.18 8.09
C HIS A 345 -0.10 -3.64 8.24
N ALA A 346 0.03 -3.12 9.47
CA ALA A 346 0.16 -1.68 9.71
C ALA A 346 1.45 -1.10 9.11
N GLY A 347 2.57 -1.84 9.19
CA GLY A 347 3.85 -1.49 8.56
C GLY A 347 3.79 -1.56 7.04
N ASP A 348 3.15 -2.61 6.52
CA ASP A 348 2.95 -2.83 5.09
C ASP A 348 2.19 -1.67 4.43
N SER A 349 1.21 -1.09 5.10
CA SER A 349 0.47 0.07 4.60
C SER A 349 1.36 1.29 4.28
N GLN A 350 2.57 1.34 4.80
CA GLN A 350 3.57 2.35 4.43
C GLN A 350 4.60 1.82 3.42
N ARG A 351 4.90 0.52 3.47
CA ARG A 351 5.79 -0.14 2.53
C ARG A 351 5.21 -0.07 1.11
N GLN A 352 3.96 -0.43 0.92
CA GLN A 352 3.26 -0.43 -0.37
C GLN A 352 3.22 0.94 -1.09
N ARG A 353 3.53 2.04 -0.39
CA ARG A 353 3.67 3.37 -1.01
C ARG A 353 4.91 3.48 -1.90
N HIS A 354 5.90 2.60 -1.73
CA HIS A 354 7.12 2.56 -2.54
C HIS A 354 6.98 1.56 -3.68
N ARG A 355 6.18 1.93 -4.69
CA ARG A 355 5.78 1.07 -5.81
C ARG A 355 6.89 0.76 -6.82
N ARG A 356 8.04 1.44 -6.73
CA ARG A 356 9.20 1.18 -7.58
C ARG A 356 9.93 -0.12 -7.17
N THR A 357 9.85 -0.51 -5.91
CA THR A 357 10.31 -1.82 -5.46
C THR A 357 9.19 -2.84 -5.65
N VAL A 358 9.41 -3.81 -6.54
CA VAL A 358 8.44 -4.88 -6.81
C VAL A 358 8.43 -5.84 -5.63
N SER A 359 7.24 -6.18 -5.13
CA SER A 359 7.09 -7.07 -4.00
C SER A 359 6.23 -8.27 -4.33
N ASN A 360 6.61 -9.43 -3.77
CA ASN A 360 5.72 -10.56 -3.63
C ASN A 360 5.15 -10.50 -2.22
N VAL A 361 3.86 -10.19 -2.11
CA VAL A 361 3.10 -10.15 -0.86
C VAL A 361 2.08 -11.27 -0.95
N PHE A 362 2.04 -12.07 0.10
CA PHE A 362 1.08 -13.16 0.18
C PHE A 362 -0.31 -12.63 0.56
N ASP A 363 -1.33 -13.36 0.16
CA ASP A 363 -2.70 -13.12 0.63
C ASP A 363 -2.73 -13.17 2.16
N ILE A 364 -3.26 -12.13 2.81
CA ILE A 364 -3.34 -12.05 4.27
C ILE A 364 -4.06 -13.26 4.86
N SER A 365 -5.07 -13.77 4.16
CA SER A 365 -5.81 -14.96 4.59
C SER A 365 -4.97 -16.24 4.61
N GLN A 366 -3.85 -16.27 3.88
CA GLN A 366 -2.91 -17.40 3.83
C GLN A 366 -1.74 -17.24 4.81
N GLU A 367 -1.43 -16.01 5.23
CA GLU A 367 -0.39 -15.76 6.24
C GLU A 367 -0.80 -16.26 7.63
N TYR A 368 -2.10 -16.24 7.95
CA TYR A 368 -2.58 -16.79 9.21
C TYR A 368 -2.65 -18.31 9.15
N ASN A 369 -1.79 -18.95 9.91
CA ASN A 369 -1.63 -20.42 9.98
C ASN A 369 -1.94 -20.99 11.39
N GLY A 370 -2.72 -20.28 12.21
CA GLY A 370 -3.02 -20.64 13.61
C GLY A 370 -1.94 -20.20 14.60
N LYS A 371 -0.83 -19.61 14.17
CA LYS A 371 0.19 -19.03 15.05
C LYS A 371 -0.13 -17.56 15.33
N HIS A 372 -0.07 -17.17 16.59
CA HIS A 372 -0.29 -15.80 17.03
C HIS A 372 1.00 -14.98 16.85
N ASP A 373 1.32 -14.63 15.60
CA ASP A 373 2.53 -13.90 15.20
C ASP A 373 2.20 -12.42 14.97
N PHE A 374 2.62 -11.54 15.88
CA PHE A 374 2.29 -10.12 15.84
C PHE A 374 3.43 -9.20 16.28
N MET A 375 3.42 -7.99 15.76
CA MET A 375 4.35 -6.94 16.12
C MET A 375 4.01 -6.33 17.48
N ILE A 376 5.04 -6.12 18.29
CA ILE A 376 4.96 -5.37 19.55
C ILE A 376 5.69 -4.04 19.36
N PRO A 377 4.99 -2.89 19.31
CA PRO A 377 5.62 -1.57 19.19
C PRO A 377 6.64 -1.28 20.28
N LEU A 378 7.68 -0.50 19.94
CA LEU A 378 8.82 -0.19 20.82
C LEU A 378 8.38 0.37 22.18
N VAL A 379 7.47 1.34 22.18
CA VAL A 379 6.96 1.96 23.42
C VAL A 379 6.28 0.92 24.31
N ILE A 380 5.48 0.02 23.71
CA ILE A 380 4.80 -1.07 24.43
C ILE A 380 5.85 -2.08 24.95
N ARG A 381 6.78 -2.50 24.10
CA ARG A 381 7.84 -3.48 24.45
C ARG A 381 8.68 -3.03 25.63
N GLN A 382 8.90 -1.72 25.77
CA GLN A 382 9.72 -1.12 26.83
C GLN A 382 8.91 -0.69 28.06
N ASP A 383 7.58 -0.82 28.07
CA ASP A 383 6.73 -0.44 29.20
C ASP A 383 6.14 -1.67 29.88
N ALA A 384 6.61 -1.97 31.09
CA ALA A 384 6.17 -3.13 31.87
C ALA A 384 4.67 -3.16 32.20
N LYS A 385 3.98 -2.01 32.14
CA LYS A 385 2.54 -1.95 32.41
C LYS A 385 1.70 -2.25 31.17
N THR A 386 2.05 -1.67 30.04
CA THR A 386 1.26 -1.79 28.81
C THR A 386 1.53 -3.09 28.05
N LYS A 387 2.75 -3.62 28.11
CA LYS A 387 3.11 -4.84 27.38
C LYS A 387 2.21 -6.04 27.68
N PRO A 388 2.00 -6.48 28.93
CA PRO A 388 1.16 -7.64 29.21
C PRO A 388 -0.30 -7.42 28.79
N ILE A 389 -0.82 -6.19 28.90
CA ILE A 389 -2.19 -5.87 28.49
C ILE A 389 -2.31 -5.96 26.96
N TYR A 390 -1.35 -5.42 26.24
CA TYR A 390 -1.31 -5.50 24.78
C TYR A 390 -1.25 -6.96 24.30
N GLU A 391 -0.37 -7.77 24.90
CA GLU A 391 -0.26 -9.20 24.59
C GLU A 391 -1.58 -9.96 24.85
N GLN A 392 -2.27 -9.69 25.96
CA GLN A 392 -3.57 -10.27 26.24
C GLN A 392 -4.63 -9.87 25.21
N ILE A 393 -4.66 -8.60 24.80
CA ILE A 393 -5.54 -8.11 23.74
C ILE A 393 -5.26 -8.86 22.44
N MET A 394 -3.98 -8.97 22.04
CA MET A 394 -3.59 -9.67 20.82
C MET A 394 -4.00 -11.14 20.84
N TYR A 395 -3.70 -11.86 21.93
CA TYR A 395 -4.12 -13.26 22.07
C TYR A 395 -5.64 -13.42 21.98
N LYS A 396 -6.40 -12.50 22.60
CA LYS A 396 -7.87 -12.54 22.48
C LYS A 396 -8.37 -12.27 21.07
N MET A 397 -7.73 -11.38 20.33
CA MET A 397 -8.07 -11.11 18.93
C MET A 397 -7.81 -12.35 18.05
N PHE A 398 -6.67 -13.02 18.21
CA PHE A 398 -6.39 -14.25 17.48
C PHE A 398 -7.30 -15.40 17.90
N GLU A 399 -7.63 -15.52 19.20
CA GLU A 399 -8.64 -16.46 19.67
C GLU A 399 -10.00 -16.22 18.98
N ASN A 400 -10.40 -14.95 18.80
CA ASN A 400 -11.62 -14.62 18.07
C ASN A 400 -11.53 -15.03 16.58
N VAL A 401 -10.36 -14.94 15.95
CA VAL A 401 -10.15 -15.46 14.59
C VAL A 401 -10.33 -16.99 14.57
N ASP A 402 -9.74 -17.70 15.52
CA ASP A 402 -9.86 -19.17 15.62
C ASP A 402 -11.30 -19.62 15.89
N ILE A 403 -12.01 -18.91 16.76
CA ILE A 403 -13.44 -19.19 17.04
C ILE A 403 -14.27 -18.93 15.78
N ALA A 404 -14.00 -17.84 15.04
CA ALA A 404 -14.71 -17.53 13.79
C ALA A 404 -14.52 -18.64 12.75
N LEU A 405 -13.31 -19.19 12.63
CA LEU A 405 -13.03 -20.35 11.78
C LEU A 405 -13.79 -21.58 12.25
N ALA A 406 -13.82 -21.85 13.55
CA ALA A 406 -14.54 -22.99 14.15
C ALA A 406 -16.07 -22.87 14.03
N MET A 407 -16.59 -21.65 13.87
CA MET A 407 -18.00 -21.38 13.61
C MET A 407 -18.36 -21.46 12.11
N ASP A 408 -17.45 -21.89 11.24
CA ASP A 408 -17.62 -21.92 9.79
C ASP A 408 -18.00 -20.55 9.17
N ILE A 409 -17.53 -19.45 9.77
CA ILE A 409 -17.66 -18.13 9.17
C ILE A 409 -16.81 -18.11 7.88
N PRO A 410 -17.34 -17.61 6.74
CA PRO A 410 -16.58 -17.56 5.50
C PRO A 410 -15.20 -16.90 5.68
N LYS A 411 -14.16 -17.53 5.12
CA LYS A 411 -12.77 -17.12 5.32
C LYS A 411 -12.52 -15.64 4.95
N GLU A 412 -13.20 -15.12 3.93
CA GLU A 412 -13.13 -13.71 3.56
C GLU A 412 -13.58 -12.77 4.70
N TYR A 413 -14.53 -13.19 5.53
CA TYR A 413 -14.99 -12.41 6.68
C TYR A 413 -14.11 -12.63 7.90
N VAL A 414 -13.65 -13.88 8.13
CA VAL A 414 -12.68 -14.16 9.20
C VAL A 414 -11.44 -13.31 9.06
N THR A 415 -10.94 -13.12 7.82
CA THR A 415 -9.80 -12.26 7.52
C THR A 415 -10.01 -10.84 8.03
N LEU A 416 -11.24 -10.31 8.02
CA LEU A 416 -11.55 -8.97 8.50
C LEU A 416 -11.36 -8.77 10.01
N LEU A 417 -11.32 -9.86 10.79
CA LEU A 417 -11.08 -9.82 12.25
C LEU A 417 -9.59 -9.78 12.60
N ILE A 418 -8.71 -10.04 11.64
CA ILE A 418 -7.25 -10.06 11.85
C ILE A 418 -6.77 -8.69 12.32
N PRO A 419 -5.94 -8.60 13.40
CA PRO A 419 -5.41 -7.33 13.86
C PRO A 419 -4.38 -6.74 12.89
N ASN A 420 -4.33 -5.41 12.78
CA ASN A 420 -3.28 -4.70 12.05
C ASN A 420 -1.86 -5.08 12.49
N ALA A 421 -1.70 -5.60 13.71
CA ALA A 421 -0.43 -6.05 14.26
C ALA A 421 0.05 -7.39 13.67
N MET A 422 -0.81 -8.17 13.00
CA MET A 422 -0.39 -9.46 12.45
C MET A 422 0.80 -9.27 11.50
N ASN A 423 1.84 -10.07 11.72
CA ASN A 423 3.01 -10.06 10.86
C ASN A 423 2.72 -10.75 9.53
N ILE A 424 3.21 -10.13 8.47
CA ILE A 424 3.26 -10.67 7.13
C ILE A 424 4.71 -10.76 6.64
N ARG A 425 4.95 -11.62 5.68
CA ARG A 425 6.27 -11.86 5.10
C ARG A 425 6.29 -11.39 3.66
N VAL A 426 7.36 -10.69 3.30
CA VAL A 426 7.47 -10.02 2.02
C VAL A 426 8.86 -10.19 1.44
N ILE A 427 8.93 -10.55 0.17
CA ILE A 427 10.17 -10.47 -0.61
C ILE A 427 10.02 -9.29 -1.57
N GLU A 428 10.99 -8.37 -1.49
CA GLU A 428 11.01 -7.17 -2.33
C GLU A 428 12.30 -7.08 -3.14
N GLY A 429 12.17 -6.64 -4.39
CA GLY A 429 13.29 -6.39 -5.29
C GLY A 429 13.20 -5.02 -5.93
N GLY A 430 14.33 -4.39 -6.15
CA GLY A 430 14.40 -3.10 -6.83
C GLY A 430 15.84 -2.68 -7.12
N ASP A 431 16.00 -1.68 -7.97
CA ASP A 431 17.32 -1.11 -8.21
C ASP A 431 17.76 -0.22 -7.04
N LEU A 432 19.07 0.00 -6.95
CA LEU A 432 19.67 0.74 -5.85
C LEU A 432 19.17 2.20 -5.79
N PHE A 433 18.83 2.82 -6.93
CA PHE A 433 18.30 4.18 -6.96
C PHE A 433 16.92 4.25 -6.27
N ASP A 434 16.04 3.28 -6.56
CA ASP A 434 14.71 3.18 -5.96
C ASP A 434 14.78 2.84 -4.46
N TRP A 435 15.74 2.00 -4.06
CA TRP A 435 16.00 1.73 -2.66
C TRP A 435 16.50 2.95 -1.89
N ILE A 436 17.43 3.75 -2.44
CA ILE A 436 17.88 5.00 -1.83
C ILE A 436 16.71 5.98 -1.66
N HIS A 437 15.84 6.10 -2.67
CA HIS A 437 14.64 6.93 -2.58
C HIS A 437 13.76 6.52 -1.38
N ARG A 438 13.55 5.22 -1.19
CA ARG A 438 12.79 4.67 -0.06
C ARG A 438 13.49 4.93 1.27
N TRP A 439 14.77 4.60 1.39
CA TRP A 439 15.51 4.77 2.64
C TRP A 439 15.60 6.23 3.08
N LYS A 440 15.78 7.17 2.16
CA LYS A 440 15.68 8.62 2.47
C LYS A 440 14.40 8.95 3.25
N GLN A 441 13.28 8.36 2.90
CA GLN A 441 12.00 8.64 3.54
C GLN A 441 11.79 7.83 4.81
N ARG A 442 12.23 6.59 4.86
CA ARG A 442 11.92 5.66 5.95
C ARG A 442 12.93 5.69 7.10
N LEU A 443 14.15 6.16 6.88
CA LEU A 443 15.10 6.47 7.95
C LEU A 443 14.82 7.80 8.65
N CYS A 444 13.82 8.56 8.21
CA CYS A 444 13.35 9.75 8.90
C CYS A 444 12.63 9.37 10.20
N TYR A 445 12.90 10.09 11.30
CA TYR A 445 12.25 9.84 12.60
C TYR A 445 10.75 10.21 12.63
N LEU A 446 10.21 10.76 11.55
CA LEU A 446 8.76 10.91 11.34
C LEU A 446 8.12 9.68 10.69
N ALA A 447 8.93 8.75 10.19
CA ALA A 447 8.40 7.47 9.73
C ALA A 447 7.89 6.66 10.93
N GLN A 448 6.91 5.79 10.72
CA GLN A 448 6.52 4.82 11.73
C GLN A 448 7.73 3.99 12.15
N GLU A 449 7.80 3.62 13.43
CA GLU A 449 8.97 2.94 13.98
C GLU A 449 9.31 1.64 13.23
N GLU A 450 8.30 0.81 12.95
CA GLU A 450 8.50 -0.51 12.34
C GLU A 450 9.15 -0.42 10.96
N ILE A 451 8.59 0.40 10.05
CA ILE A 451 9.19 0.57 8.71
C ILE A 451 10.55 1.28 8.77
N PHE A 452 10.80 2.05 9.83
CA PHE A 452 12.12 2.60 10.11
C PHE A 452 13.12 1.49 10.46
N PHE A 453 12.78 0.56 11.37
CA PHE A 453 13.65 -0.54 11.74
C PHE A 453 13.87 -1.52 10.59
N VAL A 454 12.84 -1.84 9.81
CA VAL A 454 12.97 -2.61 8.56
C VAL A 454 14.01 -1.95 7.64
N SER A 455 13.89 -0.63 7.43
CA SER A 455 14.84 0.11 6.58
C SER A 455 16.24 0.19 7.18
N LEU A 456 16.34 0.28 8.50
CA LEU A 456 17.62 0.30 9.20
C LEU A 456 18.38 -1.04 9.05
N ASP A 457 17.68 -2.17 9.16
CA ASP A 457 18.28 -3.50 8.93
C ASP A 457 18.77 -3.63 7.49
N GLN A 458 17.97 -3.16 6.51
CA GLN A 458 18.34 -3.18 5.09
C GLN A 458 19.61 -2.38 4.81
N VAL A 459 19.71 -1.15 5.33
CA VAL A 459 20.88 -0.32 5.07
C VAL A 459 22.12 -0.80 5.83
N LYS A 460 21.96 -1.39 7.03
CA LYS A 460 23.05 -2.02 7.78
C LYS A 460 23.63 -3.25 7.05
N ASP A 461 22.77 -4.03 6.40
CA ASP A 461 23.24 -5.17 5.58
C ASP A 461 23.91 -4.67 4.30
N LEU A 462 23.37 -3.66 3.65
CA LEU A 462 23.95 -3.10 2.43
C LEU A 462 25.30 -2.41 2.67
N GLU A 463 25.47 -1.70 3.79
CA GLU A 463 26.74 -1.06 4.16
C GLU A 463 27.90 -2.04 4.18
N LYS A 464 27.64 -3.31 4.55
CA LYS A 464 28.66 -4.37 4.57
C LYS A 464 29.07 -4.83 3.17
N VAL A 465 28.14 -4.74 2.21
CA VAL A 465 28.33 -5.26 0.85
C VAL A 465 28.81 -4.17 -0.10
N ILE A 466 28.29 -2.95 0.06
CA ILE A 466 28.63 -1.78 -0.78
C ILE A 466 28.96 -0.59 0.14
N PRO A 467 30.15 -0.57 0.76
CA PRO A 467 30.52 0.48 1.70
C PRO A 467 30.63 1.87 1.08
N GLU A 468 30.85 1.99 -0.23
CA GLU A 468 30.96 3.26 -0.94
C GLU A 468 29.69 4.10 -0.91
N ILE A 469 28.52 3.48 -0.72
CA ILE A 469 27.24 4.19 -0.66
C ILE A 469 26.85 4.63 0.76
N LYS A 470 27.63 4.28 1.77
CA LYS A 470 27.38 4.64 3.17
C LYS A 470 26.95 6.09 3.39
N PRO A 471 27.52 7.11 2.72
CA PRO A 471 27.11 8.50 2.90
C PRO A 471 25.65 8.78 2.48
N MET A 472 25.03 7.89 1.68
CA MET A 472 23.64 8.00 1.23
C MET A 472 22.66 7.14 2.04
N LEU A 473 23.16 6.29 2.94
CA LEU A 473 22.35 5.41 3.79
C LEU A 473 21.92 6.13 5.08
N MET A 474 21.33 7.30 4.97
CA MET A 474 20.96 8.17 6.09
C MET A 474 19.56 8.75 5.91
N ALA A 475 19.04 9.33 7.01
CA ALA A 475 17.85 10.18 6.95
C ALA A 475 18.06 11.38 6.00
N PRO A 476 16.97 11.95 5.41
CA PRO A 476 17.10 13.05 4.45
C PRO A 476 17.89 14.23 4.98
N CYS A 477 17.75 14.56 6.27
CA CYS A 477 18.49 15.66 6.91
C CYS A 477 19.99 15.37 7.02
N GLY A 478 20.40 14.12 7.20
CA GLY A 478 21.80 13.70 7.19
C GLY A 478 22.43 13.84 5.82
N ILE A 479 21.77 13.33 4.77
CA ILE A 479 22.20 13.46 3.38
C ILE A 479 22.35 14.95 2.99
N ARG A 480 21.34 15.79 3.27
CA ARG A 480 21.36 17.23 2.99
C ARG A 480 22.51 17.94 3.71
N LYS A 481 22.79 17.56 4.95
CA LYS A 481 23.96 18.08 5.69
C LYS A 481 25.25 17.69 5.00
N ALA A 482 25.42 16.44 4.62
CA ALA A 482 26.64 15.92 4.01
C ALA A 482 26.99 16.65 2.69
N VAL A 483 25.97 17.12 1.94
CA VAL A 483 26.16 17.85 0.67
C VAL A 483 25.97 19.36 0.79
N GLY A 484 25.86 19.91 2.00
CA GLY A 484 25.79 21.35 2.24
C GLY A 484 24.46 22.01 1.88
N ILE A 485 23.36 21.27 1.76
CA ILE A 485 22.03 21.82 1.41
C ILE A 485 21.35 22.37 2.67
N SER A 486 20.78 23.57 2.57
CA SER A 486 19.99 24.23 3.62
C SER A 486 18.55 24.48 3.15
N PRO A 487 17.53 24.37 4.04
CA PRO A 487 17.60 23.89 5.43
C PRO A 487 17.96 22.40 5.48
N ARG A 488 18.65 21.95 6.53
CA ARG A 488 19.06 20.54 6.69
C ARG A 488 17.85 19.61 6.75
N CYS A 489 16.87 19.92 7.62
CA CYS A 489 15.61 19.18 7.67
C CYS A 489 14.62 19.71 6.64
N PRO A 490 14.13 18.89 5.70
CA PRO A 490 13.14 19.35 4.71
C PRO A 490 11.73 19.51 5.27
N GLU A 491 11.45 18.98 6.47
CA GLU A 491 10.11 18.93 7.05
C GLU A 491 9.62 20.27 7.66
N GLY A 492 10.49 21.26 7.77
CA GLY A 492 10.13 22.57 8.29
C GLY A 492 9.46 22.49 9.68
N GLY A 493 8.24 23.01 9.81
CA GLY A 493 7.48 22.99 11.05
C GLY A 493 7.11 21.59 11.58
N ARG A 494 7.22 20.56 10.75
CA ARG A 494 6.99 19.16 11.16
C ARG A 494 8.24 18.46 11.68
N TRP A 495 9.37 19.15 11.81
CA TRP A 495 10.62 18.58 12.30
C TRP A 495 10.43 17.68 13.54
N CYS A 496 11.09 16.51 13.54
CA CYS A 496 10.97 15.50 14.59
C CYS A 496 11.45 15.95 15.98
N GLY A 497 12.22 17.05 16.07
CA GLY A 497 12.80 17.56 17.31
C GLY A 497 14.19 17.02 17.63
N GLN A 498 14.76 16.15 16.78
CA GLN A 498 16.05 15.49 17.02
C GLN A 498 17.10 15.91 15.98
N PRO A 499 18.36 16.08 16.39
CA PRO A 499 19.45 16.42 15.47
C PRO A 499 20.00 15.21 14.73
N VAL A 500 19.09 14.40 14.10
CA VAL A 500 19.43 13.15 13.41
C VAL A 500 20.52 13.33 12.35
N TYR A 501 20.61 14.52 11.76
CA TYR A 501 21.66 14.89 10.82
C TYR A 501 23.09 14.92 11.45
N ASN A 502 23.23 14.81 12.77
CA ASN A 502 24.52 14.74 13.45
C ASN A 502 24.95 13.31 13.74
N TRP A 503 24.05 12.34 13.64
CA TRP A 503 24.29 10.95 14.02
C TRP A 503 24.77 10.11 12.86
N GLN A 504 25.58 9.10 13.20
CA GLN A 504 25.93 8.03 12.28
C GLN A 504 24.82 6.96 12.29
N LEU A 505 24.84 6.08 11.29
CA LEU A 505 23.78 5.07 11.11
C LEU A 505 23.61 4.14 12.32
N ASP A 506 24.70 3.77 12.98
CA ASP A 506 24.71 2.93 14.19
C ASP A 506 24.13 3.61 15.43
N GLU A 507 24.05 4.94 15.42
CA GLU A 507 23.43 5.72 16.50
C GLU A 507 21.91 5.85 16.34
N TYR A 508 21.37 5.60 15.14
CA TYR A 508 19.94 5.80 14.84
C TYR A 508 19.04 4.96 15.74
N GLU A 509 19.40 3.70 15.97
CA GLU A 509 18.63 2.82 16.85
C GLU A 509 18.66 3.27 18.31
N LYS A 510 19.84 3.69 18.81
CA LYS A 510 20.05 4.10 20.21
C LYS A 510 19.22 5.32 20.60
N HIS A 511 19.02 6.23 19.65
CA HIS A 511 18.31 7.48 19.88
C HIS A 511 16.83 7.42 19.47
N ARG A 512 16.37 6.31 18.86
CA ARG A 512 14.97 6.12 18.53
C ARG A 512 14.18 5.73 19.77
N LEU A 513 13.34 6.64 20.26
CA LEU A 513 12.53 6.45 21.45
C LEU A 513 11.07 6.10 21.14
N ILE A 514 10.64 6.43 19.95
CA ILE A 514 9.28 6.26 19.46
C ILE A 514 9.31 5.88 17.98
#